data_f4658710b575e0e7e345438fdb0229ae
#
_entry.id   f4658710b575e0e7e345438fdb0229ae
#
_cell.length_a   1.000
_cell.length_b   1.000
_cell.length_c   1.000
_cell.angle_alpha   90.00
_cell.angle_beta   90.00
_cell.angle_gamma   90.00
#
_symmetry.space_group_name_H-M   'P 1'
#
loop_
_entity.id
_entity.type
_entity.pdbx_description
1 polymer ?
#
loop_
_entity_poly.entity_id
_entity_poly.type
_entity_poly.pdbx_seq_one_letter_code
_entity_poly.pdbx_strand_id
1 'polypeptide(L)'
;MRQTLAVHSAPFTAKSLTDMKMRVLFQGDSITDAGRDKRNYHDLGHGYPFYAAGLIQENHPDLDLEFINLGISGNRTSQLFDRFYPDGIAFQPDVISILIGINDIWHRYGPDLVETTDEQIALNYRKILERIKAQTNAKIIILSPYLLDADDKENMRRDLTTVLPIVRELAKEFADAYVPLDELFDEALKTQPQPMYYSPDGVHPNENGAKFIAEHYAKAFASILK
;
A
#
# COMPACT_ATOMS: atom_id res chain seq x y z
N MET A 1 4.32 -26.11 59.24
CA MET A 1 4.13 -24.72 58.78
C MET A 1 4.18 -24.68 57.27
N ARG A 2 3.04 -24.49 56.57
CA ARG A 2 2.97 -24.34 55.13
C ARG A 2 2.87 -22.85 54.85
N GLN A 3 3.87 -22.25 54.20
CA GLN A 3 3.80 -20.89 53.71
C GLN A 3 3.03 -20.83 52.41
N THR A 4 1.90 -20.15 52.44
CA THR A 4 1.09 -19.86 51.25
C THR A 4 1.72 -18.63 50.55
N LEU A 5 2.29 -18.84 49.39
CA LEU A 5 2.75 -17.72 48.53
C LEU A 5 1.51 -17.04 47.90
N ALA A 6 1.25 -15.83 48.30
CA ALA A 6 0.24 -14.99 47.69
C ALA A 6 0.77 -14.48 46.34
N VAL A 7 0.18 -14.92 45.24
CA VAL A 7 0.42 -14.41 43.91
C VAL A 7 -0.34 -13.08 43.79
N HIS A 8 0.38 -11.95 43.85
CA HIS A 8 -0.16 -10.64 43.54
C HIS A 8 -0.31 -10.53 42.03
N SER A 9 -1.49 -10.80 41.50
CA SER A 9 -1.89 -10.41 40.16
C SER A 9 -2.16 -8.91 40.17
N ALA A 10 -1.24 -8.12 39.60
CA ALA A 10 -1.54 -6.72 39.30
C ALA A 10 -2.75 -6.63 38.37
N PRO A 11 -3.72 -5.75 38.59
CA PRO A 11 -4.86 -5.61 37.72
C PRO A 11 -4.38 -5.12 36.33
N PHE A 12 -4.70 -5.91 35.31
CA PHE A 12 -4.58 -5.47 33.91
C PHE A 12 -5.59 -4.33 33.74
N THR A 13 -5.13 -3.08 33.81
CA THR A 13 -5.96 -1.93 33.45
C THR A 13 -6.24 -2.03 31.96
N ALA A 14 -7.46 -2.35 31.59
CA ALA A 14 -7.94 -2.22 30.22
C ALA A 14 -7.68 -0.77 29.79
N LYS A 15 -6.77 -0.58 28.80
CA LYS A 15 -6.61 0.72 28.14
C LYS A 15 -7.99 1.14 27.63
N SER A 16 -8.41 2.36 27.95
CA SER A 16 -9.61 2.97 27.40
C SER A 16 -9.52 2.90 25.86
N LEU A 17 -10.63 2.60 25.19
CA LEU A 17 -10.73 2.61 23.73
C LEU A 17 -10.34 3.97 23.10
N THR A 18 -10.27 5.03 23.91
CA THR A 18 -9.83 6.39 23.54
C THR A 18 -8.31 6.58 23.53
N ASP A 19 -7.51 5.60 24.01
CA ASP A 19 -6.05 5.70 24.09
C ASP A 19 -5.32 4.83 23.06
N MET A 20 -6.02 4.25 22.07
CA MET A 20 -5.39 3.42 21.04
C MET A 20 -5.23 4.22 19.74
N LYS A 21 -3.97 4.46 19.36
CA LYS A 21 -3.63 5.05 18.06
C LYS A 21 -4.16 4.18 16.95
N MET A 22 -4.87 4.78 15.98
CA MET A 22 -5.24 4.11 14.74
C MET A 22 -4.01 3.93 13.87
N ARG A 23 -3.64 2.70 13.61
CA ARG A 23 -2.45 2.35 12.84
C ARG A 23 -2.75 2.23 11.36
N VAL A 24 -2.14 3.12 10.57
CA VAL A 24 -2.26 3.18 9.11
C VAL A 24 -0.97 2.67 8.48
N LEU A 25 -1.03 1.56 7.78
CA LEU A 25 0.12 0.86 7.21
C LEU A 25 0.11 0.96 5.69
N PHE A 26 1.22 1.44 5.12
CA PHE A 26 1.47 1.48 3.68
C PHE A 26 2.35 0.30 3.26
N GLN A 27 1.85 -0.52 2.33
CA GLN A 27 2.57 -1.65 1.74
C GLN A 27 2.69 -1.51 0.23
N GLY A 28 3.82 -1.96 -0.29
CA GLY A 28 4.08 -1.92 -1.72
C GLY A 28 5.55 -2.06 -2.09
N ASP A 29 5.87 -1.51 -3.23
CA ASP A 29 7.20 -1.52 -3.84
C ASP A 29 7.92 -0.17 -3.74
N SER A 30 8.69 0.23 -4.78
CA SER A 30 9.44 1.49 -4.82
C SER A 30 8.56 2.74 -4.77
N ILE A 31 7.34 2.68 -5.28
CA ILE A 31 6.40 3.81 -5.26
C ILE A 31 5.98 4.12 -3.81
N THR A 32 5.88 3.08 -2.99
CA THR A 32 5.55 3.20 -1.56
C THR A 32 6.80 3.44 -0.70
N ASP A 33 7.92 2.74 -0.97
CA ASP A 33 9.23 2.90 -0.30
C ASP A 33 9.71 4.35 -0.37
N ALA A 34 9.81 4.87 -1.59
CA ALA A 34 10.19 6.26 -1.90
C ALA A 34 11.39 6.78 -1.09
N GLY A 35 12.39 5.94 -0.88
CA GLY A 35 13.65 6.30 -0.21
C GLY A 35 13.57 6.39 1.32
N ARG A 36 12.59 5.75 1.95
CA ARG A 36 12.49 5.70 3.41
C ARG A 36 13.70 5.03 4.09
N ASP A 37 14.03 5.41 5.31
CA ASP A 37 14.96 4.65 6.16
C ASP A 37 14.27 3.36 6.67
N LYS A 38 14.70 2.22 6.14
CA LYS A 38 14.10 0.90 6.46
C LYS A 38 14.30 0.47 7.92
N ARG A 39 15.16 1.14 8.67
CA ARG A 39 15.37 0.92 10.12
C ARG A 39 14.36 1.68 10.98
N ASN A 40 13.62 2.62 10.37
CA ASN A 40 12.58 3.41 11.01
C ASN A 40 11.25 3.22 10.27
N TYR A 41 10.32 2.47 10.83
CA TYR A 41 9.00 2.21 10.23
C TYR A 41 8.12 3.47 10.10
N HIS A 42 8.42 4.51 10.88
CA HIS A 42 7.70 5.78 10.84
C HIS A 42 8.31 6.79 9.85
N ASP A 43 9.42 6.45 9.21
CA ASP A 43 9.91 7.21 8.07
C ASP A 43 9.07 6.87 6.85
N LEU A 44 8.28 7.84 6.39
CA LEU A 44 7.35 7.68 5.29
C LEU A 44 7.99 7.89 3.91
N GLY A 45 9.29 8.19 3.88
CA GLY A 45 10.02 8.51 2.66
C GLY A 45 9.59 9.85 2.06
N HIS A 46 9.72 9.96 0.72
CA HIS A 46 9.42 11.19 -0.02
C HIS A 46 8.28 10.99 -1.04
N GLY A 47 7.58 9.87 -0.97
CA GLY A 47 6.50 9.48 -1.87
C GLY A 47 5.10 9.81 -1.34
N TYR A 48 4.10 9.17 -1.97
CA TYR A 48 2.71 9.41 -1.61
C TYR A 48 2.37 9.11 -0.13
N PRO A 49 3.03 8.16 0.59
CA PRO A 49 2.72 7.94 2.00
C PRO A 49 2.96 9.17 2.86
N PHE A 50 4.04 9.92 2.59
CA PHE A 50 4.37 11.16 3.30
C PHE A 50 3.28 12.23 3.10
N TYR A 51 2.89 12.50 1.86
CA TYR A 51 1.87 13.50 1.56
C TYR A 51 0.48 13.07 2.03
N ALA A 52 0.15 11.79 1.88
CA ALA A 52 -1.13 11.23 2.34
C ALA A 52 -1.28 11.35 3.86
N ALA A 53 -0.23 11.02 4.62
CA ALA A 53 -0.25 11.16 6.08
C ALA A 53 -0.50 12.61 6.51
N GLY A 54 0.14 13.58 5.85
CA GLY A 54 -0.09 14.99 6.11
C GLY A 54 -1.54 15.41 5.84
N LEU A 55 -2.08 15.06 4.67
CA LEU A 55 -3.47 15.37 4.30
C LEU A 55 -4.49 14.72 5.24
N ILE A 56 -4.25 13.46 5.62
CA ILE A 56 -5.16 12.74 6.53
C ILE A 56 -5.14 13.38 7.92
N GLN A 57 -3.96 13.70 8.46
CA GLN A 57 -3.84 14.33 9.77
C GLN A 57 -4.48 15.73 9.79
N GLU A 58 -4.33 16.49 8.71
CA GLU A 58 -4.96 17.82 8.56
C GLU A 58 -6.50 17.70 8.49
N ASN A 59 -7.02 16.73 7.74
CA ASN A 59 -8.47 16.55 7.56
C ASN A 59 -9.16 15.87 8.75
N HIS A 60 -8.40 15.16 9.59
CA HIS A 60 -8.89 14.40 10.75
C HIS A 60 -8.05 14.70 12.00
N PRO A 61 -8.04 15.97 12.49
CA PRO A 61 -7.19 16.38 13.61
C PRO A 61 -7.56 15.71 14.94
N ASP A 62 -8.78 15.18 15.05
CA ASP A 62 -9.26 14.50 16.24
C ASP A 62 -8.84 13.02 16.34
N LEU A 63 -8.25 12.44 15.25
CA LEU A 63 -7.76 11.08 15.26
C LEU A 63 -6.33 11.03 15.76
N ASP A 64 -6.05 10.13 16.72
CA ASP A 64 -4.66 9.78 17.07
C ASP A 64 -4.15 8.72 16.08
N LEU A 65 -3.35 9.14 15.11
CA LEU A 65 -2.90 8.34 13.99
C LEU A 65 -1.43 7.94 14.14
N GLU A 66 -1.14 6.68 13.83
CA GLU A 66 0.22 6.14 13.68
C GLU A 66 0.42 5.68 12.24
N PHE A 67 1.28 6.38 11.49
CA PHE A 67 1.60 6.01 10.11
C PHE A 67 2.87 5.17 10.05
N ILE A 68 2.81 4.08 9.27
CA ILE A 68 3.90 3.12 9.09
C ILE A 68 4.09 2.85 7.60
N ASN A 69 5.32 2.98 7.10
CA ASN A 69 5.66 2.64 5.74
C ASN A 69 6.57 1.41 5.69
N LEU A 70 6.11 0.35 5.03
CA LEU A 70 6.83 -0.91 4.84
C LEU A 70 7.02 -1.26 3.35
N GLY A 71 6.93 -0.26 2.46
CA GLY A 71 7.31 -0.42 1.05
C GLY A 71 8.77 -0.86 0.91
N ILE A 72 9.04 -1.72 -0.08
CA ILE A 72 10.40 -2.15 -0.45
C ILE A 72 10.56 -2.09 -1.95
N SER A 73 11.48 -1.25 -2.41
CA SER A 73 11.78 -1.06 -3.83
C SER A 73 12.05 -2.38 -4.54
N GLY A 74 11.50 -2.53 -5.75
CA GLY A 74 11.67 -3.72 -6.57
C GLY A 74 10.79 -4.91 -6.19
N ASN A 75 10.02 -4.85 -5.09
CA ASN A 75 9.19 -5.98 -4.70
C ASN A 75 8.09 -6.27 -5.73
N ARG A 76 7.94 -7.56 -6.01
CA ARG A 76 6.84 -8.18 -6.73
C ARG A 76 5.82 -8.73 -5.74
N THR A 77 4.67 -9.16 -6.23
CA THR A 77 3.62 -9.80 -5.42
C THR A 77 4.14 -11.00 -4.63
N SER A 78 5.05 -11.81 -5.19
CA SER A 78 5.66 -12.95 -4.51
C SER A 78 6.51 -12.53 -3.30
N GLN A 79 7.36 -11.54 -3.47
CA GLN A 79 8.23 -11.06 -2.39
C GLN A 79 7.43 -10.34 -1.30
N LEU A 80 6.37 -9.60 -1.68
CA LEU A 80 5.45 -9.04 -0.70
C LEU A 80 4.75 -10.14 0.10
N PHE A 81 4.28 -11.22 -0.57
CA PHE A 81 3.66 -12.36 0.08
C PHE A 81 4.60 -13.04 1.10
N ASP A 82 5.87 -13.24 0.73
CA ASP A 82 6.87 -13.94 1.57
C ASP A 82 7.13 -13.18 2.88
N ARG A 83 7.23 -11.84 2.82
CA ARG A 83 7.48 -10.99 3.99
C ARG A 83 6.22 -10.51 4.70
N PHE A 84 5.03 -10.87 4.23
CA PHE A 84 3.78 -10.22 4.65
C PHE A 84 3.43 -10.44 6.12
N TYR A 85 3.84 -11.56 6.72
CA TYR A 85 3.57 -11.79 8.14
C TYR A 85 4.34 -10.80 9.04
N PRO A 86 5.69 -10.71 9.01
CA PRO A 86 6.43 -9.75 9.82
C PRO A 86 6.16 -8.30 9.44
N ASP A 87 5.97 -8.01 8.14
CA ASP A 87 5.87 -6.65 7.62
C ASP A 87 4.41 -6.18 7.39
N GLY A 88 3.44 -6.92 7.86
CA GLY A 88 2.03 -6.57 7.71
C GLY A 88 1.21 -7.02 8.90
N ILE A 89 0.99 -8.34 9.00
CA ILE A 89 0.13 -8.93 10.02
C ILE A 89 0.62 -8.65 11.44
N ALA A 90 1.92 -8.75 11.71
CA ALA A 90 2.49 -8.56 13.05
C ALA A 90 2.25 -7.14 13.61
N PHE A 91 2.04 -6.16 12.74
CA PHE A 91 1.73 -4.78 13.15
C PHE A 91 0.28 -4.60 13.61
N GLN A 92 -0.63 -5.56 13.32
CA GLN A 92 -2.06 -5.45 13.63
C GLN A 92 -2.62 -4.08 13.24
N PRO A 93 -2.55 -3.67 11.95
CA PRO A 93 -3.00 -2.37 11.50
C PRO A 93 -4.53 -2.25 11.58
N ASP A 94 -5.03 -1.01 11.75
CA ASP A 94 -6.44 -0.67 11.61
C ASP A 94 -6.80 -0.39 10.15
N VAL A 95 -5.84 0.17 9.40
CA VAL A 95 -5.95 0.39 7.96
C VAL A 95 -4.66 -0.10 7.29
N ILE A 96 -4.79 -0.86 6.23
CA ILE A 96 -3.66 -1.30 5.40
C ILE A 96 -3.93 -0.95 3.95
N SER A 97 -2.95 -0.32 3.31
CA SER A 97 -2.98 -0.07 1.87
C SER A 97 -1.94 -0.88 1.12
N ILE A 98 -2.27 -1.29 -0.10
CA ILE A 98 -1.40 -2.08 -0.96
C ILE A 98 -1.36 -1.46 -2.35
N LEU A 99 -0.14 -1.09 -2.79
CA LEU A 99 0.18 -0.70 -4.16
C LEU A 99 1.33 -1.59 -4.64
N ILE A 100 1.01 -2.61 -5.45
CA ILE A 100 1.96 -3.64 -5.90
C ILE A 100 1.55 -4.18 -7.27
N GLY A 101 2.49 -4.73 -8.04
CA GLY A 101 2.24 -5.46 -9.28
C GLY A 101 2.98 -4.92 -10.49
N ILE A 102 3.45 -3.68 -10.47
CA ILE A 102 4.19 -3.12 -11.62
C ILE A 102 5.54 -3.84 -11.81
N ASN A 103 6.21 -4.26 -10.73
CA ASN A 103 7.48 -4.98 -10.82
C ASN A 103 7.30 -6.43 -11.29
N ASP A 104 6.14 -7.05 -11.09
CA ASP A 104 5.83 -8.35 -11.67
C ASP A 104 5.88 -8.29 -13.20
N ILE A 105 5.44 -7.17 -13.78
CA ILE A 105 5.51 -6.91 -15.21
C ILE A 105 6.92 -6.44 -15.61
N TRP A 106 7.51 -5.48 -14.89
CA TRP A 106 8.80 -4.89 -15.24
C TRP A 106 9.90 -5.94 -15.34
N HIS A 107 9.95 -6.88 -14.38
CA HIS A 107 10.98 -7.91 -14.35
C HIS A 107 10.85 -8.95 -15.47
N ARG A 108 9.72 -9.01 -16.19
CA ARG A 108 9.60 -9.82 -17.43
C ARG A 108 10.54 -9.32 -18.52
N TYR A 109 10.86 -8.02 -18.53
CA TYR A 109 11.61 -7.31 -19.58
C TYR A 109 12.95 -6.76 -19.10
N GLY A 110 13.24 -6.86 -17.81
CA GLY A 110 14.49 -6.40 -17.21
C GLY A 110 15.64 -7.39 -17.38
N PRO A 111 16.84 -7.03 -16.92
CA PRO A 111 18.03 -7.86 -17.05
C PRO A 111 17.92 -9.22 -16.32
N ASP A 112 17.09 -9.29 -15.29
CA ASP A 112 16.91 -10.50 -14.48
C ASP A 112 15.95 -11.51 -15.13
N LEU A 113 15.17 -11.10 -16.13
CA LEU A 113 14.19 -11.92 -16.86
C LEU A 113 13.37 -12.85 -15.95
N VAL A 114 12.84 -12.30 -14.86
CA VAL A 114 11.99 -13.06 -13.94
C VAL A 114 10.56 -13.06 -14.44
N GLU A 115 10.16 -14.16 -15.03
CA GLU A 115 8.81 -14.34 -15.54
C GLU A 115 7.84 -14.64 -14.39
N THR A 116 7.00 -13.65 -14.04
CA THR A 116 5.85 -13.85 -13.15
C THR A 116 4.58 -13.88 -14.02
N THR A 117 3.87 -15.02 -14.04
CA THR A 117 2.64 -15.11 -14.83
C THR A 117 1.48 -14.35 -14.17
N ASP A 118 0.46 -14.02 -14.94
CA ASP A 118 -0.73 -13.33 -14.44
C ASP A 118 -1.46 -14.17 -13.36
N GLU A 119 -1.47 -15.51 -13.50
CA GLU A 119 -2.01 -16.43 -12.50
C GLU A 119 -1.21 -16.41 -11.19
N GLN A 120 0.12 -16.28 -11.29
CA GLN A 120 0.98 -16.16 -10.11
C GLN A 120 0.74 -14.81 -9.40
N ILE A 121 0.59 -13.72 -10.15
CA ILE A 121 0.22 -12.41 -9.60
C ILE A 121 -1.11 -12.51 -8.86
N ALA A 122 -2.13 -13.04 -9.52
CA ALA A 122 -3.47 -13.24 -8.95
C ALA A 122 -3.43 -14.06 -7.65
N LEU A 123 -2.70 -15.19 -7.68
CA LEU A 123 -2.58 -16.09 -6.54
C LEU A 123 -1.88 -15.45 -5.35
N ASN A 124 -0.73 -14.80 -5.59
CA ASN A 124 0.05 -14.16 -4.53
C ASN A 124 -0.74 -13.02 -3.90
N TYR A 125 -1.34 -12.16 -4.71
CA TYR A 125 -2.13 -11.03 -4.23
C TYR A 125 -3.35 -11.52 -3.43
N ARG A 126 -4.11 -12.49 -3.95
CA ARG A 126 -5.22 -13.11 -3.22
C ARG A 126 -4.80 -13.64 -1.86
N LYS A 127 -3.69 -14.40 -1.78
CA LYS A 127 -3.19 -14.94 -0.52
C LYS A 127 -2.80 -13.85 0.49
N ILE A 128 -2.28 -12.71 0.04
CA ILE A 128 -2.02 -11.55 0.90
C ILE A 128 -3.33 -11.05 1.51
N LEU A 129 -4.35 -10.83 0.67
CA LEU A 129 -5.65 -10.28 1.08
C LEU A 129 -6.39 -11.24 2.02
N GLU A 130 -6.37 -12.53 1.72
CA GLU A 130 -6.93 -13.60 2.59
C GLU A 130 -6.26 -13.60 3.97
N ARG A 131 -4.93 -13.44 4.03
CA ARG A 131 -4.20 -13.34 5.31
C ARG A 131 -4.62 -12.12 6.11
N ILE A 132 -4.78 -10.96 5.48
CA ILE A 132 -5.26 -9.75 6.16
C ILE A 132 -6.63 -10.03 6.79
N LYS A 133 -7.58 -10.52 6.01
CA LYS A 133 -8.95 -10.80 6.48
C LYS A 133 -9.01 -11.88 7.57
N ALA A 134 -8.11 -12.88 7.51
CA ALA A 134 -8.10 -13.96 8.49
C ALA A 134 -7.39 -13.60 9.81
N GLN A 135 -6.45 -12.67 9.80
CA GLN A 135 -5.52 -12.46 10.92
C GLN A 135 -5.52 -11.03 11.47
N THR A 136 -6.30 -10.12 10.88
CA THR A 136 -6.48 -8.74 11.34
C THR A 136 -7.93 -8.29 11.20
N ASN A 137 -8.24 -7.15 11.80
CA ASN A 137 -9.51 -6.43 11.56
C ASN A 137 -9.31 -5.22 10.64
N ALA A 138 -8.20 -5.16 9.91
CA ALA A 138 -7.84 -4.01 9.12
C ALA A 138 -8.85 -3.72 8.00
N LYS A 139 -9.15 -2.44 7.80
CA LYS A 139 -9.72 -1.92 6.58
C LYS A 139 -8.67 -1.96 5.48
N ILE A 140 -9.05 -2.40 4.28
CA ILE A 140 -8.12 -2.59 3.16
C ILE A 140 -8.37 -1.53 2.09
N ILE A 141 -7.31 -0.79 1.73
CA ILE A 141 -7.31 0.11 0.58
C ILE A 141 -6.38 -0.49 -0.48
N ILE A 142 -6.91 -0.79 -1.65
CA ILE A 142 -6.10 -1.25 -2.79
C ILE A 142 -5.93 -0.09 -3.76
N LEU A 143 -4.67 0.15 -4.17
CA LEU A 143 -4.34 1.06 -5.26
C LEU A 143 -3.92 0.22 -6.46
N SER A 144 -4.43 0.52 -7.66
CA SER A 144 -3.99 -0.18 -8.87
C SER A 144 -2.55 0.17 -9.22
N PRO A 145 -1.77 -0.78 -9.75
CA PRO A 145 -0.56 -0.44 -10.49
C PRO A 145 -0.93 0.46 -11.69
N TYR A 146 0.02 1.27 -12.12
CA TYR A 146 -0.15 2.17 -13.26
C TYR A 146 1.15 2.27 -14.06
N LEU A 147 1.04 2.73 -15.27
CA LEU A 147 2.17 3.06 -16.13
C LEU A 147 1.79 4.28 -16.99
N LEU A 148 2.41 5.41 -16.74
CA LEU A 148 2.28 6.59 -17.59
C LEU A 148 3.02 6.38 -18.90
N ASP A 149 2.76 7.24 -19.87
CA ASP A 149 3.36 7.11 -21.18
C ASP A 149 4.88 7.26 -21.11
N ALA A 150 5.59 6.21 -21.54
CA ALA A 150 7.03 6.14 -21.65
C ALA A 150 7.37 5.32 -22.89
N ASP A 151 8.08 5.91 -23.82
CA ASP A 151 8.32 5.40 -25.18
C ASP A 151 8.97 4.01 -25.21
N ASP A 152 9.70 3.63 -24.17
CA ASP A 152 10.45 2.37 -24.07
C ASP A 152 9.69 1.24 -23.35
N LYS A 153 8.41 1.43 -22.97
CA LYS A 153 7.66 0.50 -22.10
C LYS A 153 6.37 -0.06 -22.71
N GLU A 154 6.25 -0.10 -24.02
CA GLU A 154 5.05 -0.60 -24.70
C GLU A 154 4.68 -2.04 -24.31
N ASN A 155 5.69 -2.93 -24.15
CA ASN A 155 5.45 -4.29 -23.70
C ASN A 155 4.85 -4.35 -22.29
N MET A 156 5.37 -3.52 -21.37
CA MET A 156 4.82 -3.42 -20.01
C MET A 156 3.38 -2.88 -20.04
N ARG A 157 3.10 -1.91 -20.90
CA ARG A 157 1.75 -1.35 -21.07
C ARG A 157 0.76 -2.41 -21.51
N ARG A 158 1.14 -3.23 -22.51
CA ARG A 158 0.32 -4.34 -22.99
C ARG A 158 0.04 -5.33 -21.85
N ASP A 159 1.06 -5.76 -21.10
CA ASP A 159 0.90 -6.72 -20.01
C ASP A 159 0.10 -6.13 -18.84
N LEU A 160 0.20 -4.82 -18.60
CA LEU A 160 -0.60 -4.15 -17.58
C LEU A 160 -2.11 -4.27 -17.88
N THR A 161 -2.51 -4.32 -19.15
CA THR A 161 -3.92 -4.50 -19.52
C THR A 161 -4.52 -5.83 -19.07
N THR A 162 -3.71 -6.85 -18.84
CA THR A 162 -4.15 -8.17 -18.32
C THR A 162 -4.11 -8.23 -16.79
N VAL A 163 -3.19 -7.49 -16.16
CA VAL A 163 -3.04 -7.46 -14.69
C VAL A 163 -4.08 -6.55 -14.02
N LEU A 164 -4.42 -5.41 -14.62
CA LEU A 164 -5.40 -4.48 -14.04
C LEU A 164 -6.77 -5.12 -13.75
N PRO A 165 -7.39 -5.92 -14.65
CA PRO A 165 -8.61 -6.62 -14.33
C PRO A 165 -8.51 -7.55 -13.12
N ILE A 166 -7.37 -8.22 -12.93
CA ILE A 166 -7.11 -9.09 -11.78
C ILE A 166 -7.17 -8.26 -10.49
N VAL A 167 -6.45 -7.13 -10.46
CA VAL A 167 -6.42 -6.24 -9.29
C VAL A 167 -7.81 -5.66 -9.00
N ARG A 168 -8.58 -5.29 -10.03
CA ARG A 168 -9.95 -4.78 -9.86
C ARG A 168 -10.90 -5.82 -9.27
N GLU A 169 -10.84 -7.07 -9.75
CA GLU A 169 -11.66 -8.16 -9.19
C GLU A 169 -11.28 -8.47 -7.73
N LEU A 170 -9.99 -8.50 -7.41
CA LEU A 170 -9.53 -8.67 -6.03
C LEU A 170 -9.96 -7.49 -5.14
N ALA A 171 -9.92 -6.28 -5.66
CA ALA A 171 -10.40 -5.11 -4.92
C ALA A 171 -11.92 -5.17 -4.64
N LYS A 172 -12.74 -5.60 -5.60
CA LYS A 172 -14.19 -5.81 -5.39
C LYS A 172 -14.48 -6.84 -4.31
N GLU A 173 -13.65 -7.88 -4.21
CA GLU A 173 -13.86 -8.97 -3.27
C GLU A 173 -13.37 -8.63 -1.85
N PHE A 174 -12.25 -7.92 -1.72
CA PHE A 174 -11.54 -7.78 -0.45
C PHE A 174 -11.44 -6.36 0.09
N ALA A 175 -11.43 -5.34 -0.78
CA ALA A 175 -11.13 -3.98 -0.36
C ALA A 175 -12.33 -3.25 0.23
N ASP A 176 -12.07 -2.42 1.24
CA ASP A 176 -13.02 -1.45 1.77
C ASP A 176 -13.03 -0.17 0.91
N ALA A 177 -11.90 0.13 0.23
CA ALA A 177 -11.82 1.18 -0.79
C ALA A 177 -10.81 0.80 -1.89
N TYR A 178 -11.05 1.31 -3.10
CA TYR A 178 -10.19 1.11 -4.27
C TYR A 178 -9.83 2.45 -4.91
N VAL A 179 -8.55 2.61 -5.22
CA VAL A 179 -8.01 3.80 -5.90
C VAL A 179 -7.51 3.37 -7.28
N PRO A 180 -8.27 3.58 -8.35
CA PRO A 180 -7.91 3.19 -9.71
C PRO A 180 -6.88 4.18 -10.30
N LEU A 181 -5.62 4.08 -9.88
CA LEU A 181 -4.57 5.03 -10.29
C LEU A 181 -4.36 5.06 -11.80
N ASP A 182 -4.51 3.92 -12.48
CA ASP A 182 -4.45 3.82 -13.93
C ASP A 182 -5.48 4.73 -14.60
N GLU A 183 -6.75 4.64 -14.20
CA GLU A 183 -7.84 5.47 -14.75
C GLU A 183 -7.69 6.95 -14.33
N LEU A 184 -7.27 7.19 -13.08
CA LEU A 184 -7.10 8.55 -12.55
C LEU A 184 -5.98 9.31 -13.27
N PHE A 185 -4.86 8.65 -13.56
CA PHE A 185 -3.80 9.26 -14.34
C PHE A 185 -4.19 9.46 -15.81
N ASP A 186 -4.91 8.50 -16.41
CA ASP A 186 -5.45 8.68 -17.77
C ASP A 186 -6.38 9.90 -17.86
N GLU A 187 -7.20 10.15 -16.84
CA GLU A 187 -8.05 11.33 -16.79
C GLU A 187 -7.23 12.61 -16.57
N ALA A 188 -6.24 12.58 -15.67
CA ALA A 188 -5.38 13.72 -15.38
C ALA A 188 -4.57 14.15 -16.62
N LEU A 189 -4.12 13.19 -17.45
CA LEU A 189 -3.39 13.46 -18.69
C LEU A 189 -4.22 14.14 -19.76
N LYS A 190 -5.55 14.15 -19.68
CA LYS A 190 -6.39 14.94 -20.60
C LYS A 190 -6.25 16.45 -20.36
N THR A 191 -5.97 16.85 -19.13
CA THR A 191 -5.81 18.26 -18.75
C THR A 191 -4.33 18.66 -18.62
N GLN A 192 -3.47 17.75 -18.20
CA GLN A 192 -2.03 17.89 -18.13
C GLN A 192 -1.35 16.80 -18.97
N PRO A 193 -1.20 16.99 -20.29
CA PRO A 193 -0.85 15.95 -21.25
C PRO A 193 0.63 15.55 -21.24
N GLN A 194 1.40 15.97 -20.24
CA GLN A 194 2.82 15.67 -20.12
C GLN A 194 3.05 14.63 -19.02
N PRO A 195 3.29 13.35 -19.34
CA PRO A 195 3.52 12.31 -18.34
C PRO A 195 4.67 12.63 -17.38
N MET A 196 5.74 13.29 -17.88
CA MET A 196 6.86 13.74 -17.06
C MET A 196 6.48 14.74 -15.96
N TYR A 197 5.32 15.39 -16.06
CA TYR A 197 4.80 16.23 -14.96
C TYR A 197 4.52 15.40 -13.70
N TYR A 198 4.13 14.14 -13.87
CA TYR A 198 3.82 13.22 -12.76
C TYR A 198 4.93 12.20 -12.50
N SER A 199 5.60 11.72 -13.56
CA SER A 199 6.62 10.67 -13.46
C SER A 199 7.66 10.81 -14.59
N PRO A 200 8.96 10.83 -14.28
CA PRO A 200 10.00 10.96 -15.28
C PRO A 200 10.22 9.68 -16.12
N ASP A 201 9.82 8.52 -15.61
CA ASP A 201 10.00 7.22 -16.27
C ASP A 201 8.70 6.45 -16.47
N GLY A 202 7.57 7.08 -16.18
CA GLY A 202 6.23 6.52 -16.29
C GLY A 202 5.80 5.62 -15.11
N VAL A 203 6.71 5.24 -14.22
CA VAL A 203 6.45 4.36 -13.05
C VAL A 203 6.65 5.07 -11.73
N HIS A 204 7.84 5.67 -11.54
CA HIS A 204 8.19 6.33 -10.28
C HIS A 204 7.69 7.77 -10.26
N PRO A 205 6.74 8.10 -9.38
CA PRO A 205 6.20 9.45 -9.32
C PRO A 205 7.26 10.43 -8.80
N ASN A 206 7.31 11.60 -9.42
CA ASN A 206 7.95 12.76 -8.83
C ASN A 206 7.04 13.39 -7.76
N GLU A 207 7.39 14.58 -7.25
CA GLU A 207 6.60 15.25 -6.22
C GLU A 207 5.13 15.48 -6.65
N ASN A 208 4.89 15.89 -7.89
CA ASN A 208 3.52 16.12 -8.40
C ASN A 208 2.73 14.81 -8.48
N GLY A 209 3.35 13.74 -8.98
CA GLY A 209 2.72 12.42 -9.02
C GLY A 209 2.46 11.86 -7.62
N ALA A 210 3.39 12.04 -6.69
CA ALA A 210 3.22 11.60 -5.30
C ALA A 210 2.07 12.34 -4.60
N LYS A 211 1.96 13.65 -4.79
CA LYS A 211 0.84 14.46 -4.28
C LYS A 211 -0.49 14.04 -4.90
N PHE A 212 -0.51 13.80 -6.21
CA PHE A 212 -1.70 13.32 -6.91
C PHE A 212 -2.21 11.99 -6.34
N ILE A 213 -1.33 11.01 -6.15
CA ILE A 213 -1.68 9.72 -5.51
C ILE A 213 -2.18 9.96 -4.08
N ALA A 214 -1.50 10.80 -3.30
CA ALA A 214 -1.84 11.09 -1.93
C ALA A 214 -3.24 11.72 -1.76
N GLU A 215 -3.65 12.62 -2.64
CA GLU A 215 -4.97 13.22 -2.64
C GLU A 215 -6.08 12.17 -2.86
N HIS A 216 -5.88 11.25 -3.79
CA HIS A 216 -6.82 10.17 -4.06
C HIS A 216 -6.84 9.13 -2.93
N TYR A 217 -5.68 8.83 -2.36
CA TYR A 217 -5.57 7.98 -1.18
C TYR A 217 -6.31 8.58 0.03
N ALA A 218 -6.11 9.87 0.32
CA ALA A 218 -6.79 10.54 1.45
C ALA A 218 -8.31 10.54 1.30
N LYS A 219 -8.83 10.68 0.08
CA LYS A 219 -10.28 10.54 -0.21
C LYS A 219 -10.77 9.11 0.07
N ALA A 220 -9.99 8.10 -0.36
CA ALA A 220 -10.32 6.70 -0.09
C ALA A 220 -10.28 6.39 1.42
N PHE A 221 -9.28 6.89 2.14
CA PHE A 221 -9.18 6.78 3.59
C PHE A 221 -10.41 7.40 4.29
N ALA A 222 -10.80 8.62 3.93
CA ALA A 222 -11.97 9.27 4.50
C ALA A 222 -13.27 8.49 4.25
N SER A 223 -13.36 7.75 3.14
CA SER A 223 -14.56 6.96 2.79
C SER A 223 -14.77 5.75 3.68
N ILE A 224 -13.69 5.20 4.26
CA ILE A 224 -13.75 3.99 5.11
C ILE A 224 -13.88 4.29 6.60
N LEU A 225 -13.81 5.56 7.00
CA LEU A 225 -14.02 6.00 8.39
C LEU A 225 -15.51 6.11 8.79
N LYS A 226 -16.42 5.94 7.82
CA LYS A 226 -17.88 6.11 8.02
C LYS A 226 -18.53 4.88 8.63
#